data_df30d3f5f0b64162d9310abc4bae864a
#
_entry.id   df30d3f5f0b64162d9310abc4bae864a
#
_cell.length_a   1.000
_cell.length_b   1.000
_cell.length_c   1.000
_cell.angle_alpha   90.00
_cell.angle_beta   90.00
_cell.angle_gamma   90.00
#
_symmetry.space_group_name_H-M   'P 1'
#
loop_
_entity.id
_entity.type
_entity.pdbx_description
1 polymer ?
#
loop_
_entity_poly.entity_id
_entity_poly.type
_entity_poly.pdbx_seq_one_letter_code
_entity_poly.pdbx_strand_id
1 'polypeptide(L)'
;RQVLQSRLRRWQRSLIVGIGGGVMALLTHAALDSSLRESALAIMLALCSAMIVSAARLTRRGADAVYVIPIHSRWTWGIGVACLVLVVGVEVTRLGVAWMKFDAASRRAIAGDTDAAIEGLKAAVSLDPGKALYHHGLGSVYARAFEASRDKQAFQLAYAEFKQAIELNPLDSRLLGLLGQLYLSAARVSLSPASLDDQQKVWLHAAVQVYERAIQLSPFSAMYRYEQARLYWMLGERSDAERR
;
A
#
# COMPACT_ATOMS: atom_id res chain seq x y z
N ARG A 1 26.03 47.24 10.98
CA ARG A 1 24.77 46.97 10.27
C ARG A 1 24.95 46.00 9.07
N GLN A 2 25.94 46.23 8.18
CA GLN A 2 26.21 45.40 7.01
C GLN A 2 26.57 43.95 7.33
N VAL A 3 27.37 43.71 8.38
CA VAL A 3 27.78 42.36 8.81
C VAL A 3 26.58 41.56 9.35
N LEU A 4 25.66 42.21 10.03
CA LEU A 4 24.45 41.57 10.56
C LEU A 4 23.49 41.14 9.41
N GLN A 5 23.33 42.00 8.40
CA GLN A 5 22.55 41.73 7.21
C GLN A 5 23.12 40.60 6.33
N SER A 6 24.47 40.47 6.28
CA SER A 6 25.14 39.39 5.56
C SER A 6 25.01 38.04 6.26
N ARG A 7 24.97 38.02 7.62
CA ARG A 7 24.73 36.79 8.40
C ARG A 7 23.27 36.32 8.28
N LEU A 8 22.31 37.24 8.37
CA LEU A 8 20.90 36.93 8.17
C LEU A 8 20.62 36.35 6.78
N ARG A 9 21.23 36.90 5.72
CA ARG A 9 21.11 36.36 4.34
C ARG A 9 21.72 34.96 4.21
N ARG A 10 22.83 34.67 4.89
CA ARG A 10 23.43 33.31 4.89
C ARG A 10 22.53 32.31 5.57
N TRP A 11 22.00 32.62 6.76
CA TRP A 11 21.07 31.76 7.48
C TRP A 11 19.81 31.47 6.67
N GLN A 12 19.22 32.47 6.01
CA GLN A 12 18.05 32.30 5.17
C GLN A 12 18.32 31.38 3.95
N ARG A 13 19.49 31.49 3.32
CA ARG A 13 19.89 30.59 2.23
C ARG A 13 20.06 29.14 2.74
N SER A 14 20.72 28.96 3.88
CA SER A 14 20.87 27.64 4.47
C SER A 14 19.53 27.01 4.85
N LEU A 15 18.57 27.79 5.32
CA LEU A 15 17.21 27.34 5.61
C LEU A 15 16.49 26.86 4.34
N ILE A 16 16.55 27.65 3.26
CA ILE A 16 15.91 27.27 1.98
C ILE A 16 16.53 26.00 1.40
N VAL A 17 17.86 25.89 1.43
CA VAL A 17 18.57 24.70 0.95
C VAL A 17 18.22 23.49 1.83
N GLY A 18 18.17 23.65 3.16
CA GLY A 18 17.80 22.57 4.10
C GLY A 18 16.36 22.09 3.89
N ILE A 19 15.40 23.00 3.76
CA ILE A 19 14.00 22.66 3.49
C ILE A 19 13.86 22.02 2.11
N GLY A 20 14.55 22.56 1.08
CA GLY A 20 14.55 21.99 -0.28
C GLY A 20 15.12 20.58 -0.32
N GLY A 21 16.24 20.35 0.37
CA GLY A 21 16.83 19.02 0.54
C GLY A 21 15.89 18.04 1.25
N GLY A 22 15.22 18.48 2.32
CA GLY A 22 14.23 17.69 3.03
C GLY A 22 13.03 17.29 2.14
N VAL A 23 12.52 18.20 1.32
CA VAL A 23 11.44 17.91 0.37
C VAL A 23 11.91 16.91 -0.71
N MET A 24 13.12 17.08 -1.25
CA MET A 24 13.68 16.14 -2.22
C MET A 24 13.89 14.75 -1.63
N ALA A 25 14.38 14.65 -0.38
CA ALA A 25 14.53 13.38 0.32
C ALA A 25 13.17 12.69 0.54
N LEU A 26 12.15 13.45 0.94
CA LEU A 26 10.77 12.96 1.07
C LEU A 26 10.20 12.48 -0.26
N LEU A 27 10.41 13.21 -1.35
CA LEU A 27 9.96 12.83 -2.70
C LEU A 27 10.67 11.55 -3.17
N THR A 28 11.97 11.43 -2.91
CA THR A 28 12.73 10.23 -3.27
C THR A 28 12.27 9.01 -2.46
N HIS A 29 12.07 9.18 -1.16
CA HIS A 29 11.55 8.12 -0.31
C HIS A 29 10.15 7.68 -0.74
N ALA A 30 9.33 8.62 -1.07
CA ALA A 30 7.97 8.41 -1.51
C ALA A 30 7.85 7.78 -2.91
N ALA A 31 8.82 7.99 -3.79
CA ALA A 31 8.89 7.30 -5.08
C ALA A 31 9.28 5.82 -4.92
N LEU A 32 9.99 5.48 -3.84
CA LEU A 32 10.42 4.12 -3.52
C LEU A 32 9.42 3.37 -2.63
N ASP A 33 8.57 4.09 -1.90
CA ASP A 33 7.59 3.51 -0.98
C ASP A 33 6.18 4.04 -1.30
N SER A 34 5.17 3.18 -1.19
CA SER A 34 3.76 3.53 -1.38
C SER A 34 3.21 4.53 -0.35
N SER A 35 4.05 4.99 0.58
CA SER A 35 3.71 5.87 1.70
C SER A 35 3.27 7.29 1.32
N LEU A 36 3.52 7.76 0.06
CA LEU A 36 2.92 9.03 -0.43
C LEU A 36 1.40 9.03 -0.50
N ARG A 37 0.80 7.85 -0.46
CA ARG A 37 -0.65 7.72 -0.35
C ARG A 37 -1.18 8.04 1.04
N GLU A 38 -0.32 8.15 2.02
CA GLU A 38 -0.73 8.57 3.34
C GLU A 38 -0.90 10.09 3.39
N SER A 39 -2.12 10.52 3.70
CA SER A 39 -2.54 11.93 3.77
C SER A 39 -1.60 12.80 4.62
N ALA A 40 -0.95 12.25 5.63
CA ALA A 40 0.04 12.95 6.46
C ALA A 40 1.27 13.42 5.67
N LEU A 41 1.77 12.60 4.73
CA LEU A 41 2.94 12.94 3.91
C LEU A 41 2.59 14.02 2.88
N ALA A 42 1.41 13.95 2.28
CA ALA A 42 0.92 14.99 1.36
C ALA A 42 0.77 16.33 2.06
N ILE A 43 0.26 16.35 3.31
CA ILE A 43 0.14 17.56 4.12
C ILE A 43 1.54 18.12 4.47
N MET A 44 2.50 17.27 4.87
CA MET A 44 3.88 17.69 5.13
C MET A 44 4.55 18.30 3.89
N LEU A 45 4.36 17.69 2.71
CA LEU A 45 4.87 18.23 1.45
C LEU A 45 4.26 19.60 1.13
N ALA A 46 2.96 19.77 1.33
CA ALA A 46 2.28 21.04 1.13
C ALA A 46 2.78 22.12 2.09
N LEU A 47 2.96 21.80 3.37
CA LEU A 47 3.51 22.70 4.39
C LEU A 47 4.97 23.09 4.08
N CYS A 48 5.82 22.13 3.74
CA CYS A 48 7.21 22.39 3.35
C CYS A 48 7.28 23.28 2.11
N SER A 49 6.43 23.04 1.10
CA SER A 49 6.36 23.86 -0.11
C SER A 49 5.92 25.28 0.21
N ALA A 50 4.92 25.47 1.06
CA ALA A 50 4.47 26.77 1.53
C ALA A 50 5.57 27.52 2.31
N MET A 51 6.34 26.81 3.14
CA MET A 51 7.48 27.38 3.86
C MET A 51 8.61 27.82 2.91
N ILE A 52 8.92 27.04 1.88
CA ILE A 52 9.90 27.41 0.83
C ILE A 52 9.48 28.69 0.13
N VAL A 53 8.22 28.78 -0.30
CA VAL A 53 7.68 29.97 -0.97
C VAL A 53 7.71 31.18 -0.05
N SER A 54 7.34 31.01 1.23
CA SER A 54 7.37 32.09 2.23
C SER A 54 8.79 32.56 2.53
N ALA A 55 9.75 31.63 2.70
CA ALA A 55 11.15 31.94 2.91
C ALA A 55 11.77 32.63 1.69
N ALA A 56 11.44 32.20 0.48
CA ALA A 56 11.88 32.82 -0.77
C ALA A 56 11.34 34.28 -0.89
N ARG A 57 10.14 34.56 -0.41
CA ARG A 57 9.57 35.92 -0.39
C ARG A 57 10.28 36.82 0.63
N LEU A 58 10.66 36.28 1.78
CA LEU A 58 11.39 37.04 2.81
C LEU A 58 12.82 37.40 2.37
N THR A 59 13.48 36.54 1.59
CA THR A 59 14.83 36.80 1.07
C THR A 59 14.86 37.82 -0.07
N ARG A 60 13.76 38.00 -0.79
CA ARG A 60 13.67 38.90 -1.94
C ARG A 60 13.48 40.40 -1.59
N ARG A 61 13.18 40.72 -0.33
CA ARG A 61 12.96 42.12 0.11
C ARG A 61 14.18 43.08 0.00
N GLY A 62 15.30 42.65 -0.56
CA GLY A 62 16.52 43.46 -0.65
C GLY A 62 17.35 43.25 -1.93
N ALA A 63 16.83 42.67 -2.96
CA ALA A 63 17.53 42.51 -4.24
C ALA A 63 16.72 43.17 -5.36
N ASP A 64 17.33 44.17 -6.03
CA ASP A 64 16.75 45.00 -7.09
C ASP A 64 16.43 44.28 -8.41
N ALA A 65 16.38 42.98 -8.44
CA ALA A 65 15.94 42.17 -9.57
C ALA A 65 14.76 41.28 -9.16
N VAL A 66 13.62 41.88 -8.90
CA VAL A 66 12.36 41.15 -8.78
C VAL A 66 11.84 40.97 -10.20
N TYR A 67 11.93 39.76 -10.73
CA TYR A 67 11.04 39.33 -11.82
C TYR A 67 9.61 39.38 -11.28
N VAL A 68 9.00 40.57 -11.43
CA VAL A 68 7.56 40.71 -11.19
C VAL A 68 6.89 40.05 -12.37
N ILE A 69 6.48 38.81 -12.22
CA ILE A 69 5.48 38.24 -13.13
C ILE A 69 4.26 39.12 -12.92
N PRO A 70 3.82 39.92 -13.92
CA PRO A 70 2.64 40.75 -13.77
C PRO A 70 1.44 39.83 -13.64
N ILE A 71 1.03 39.61 -12.40
CA ILE A 71 -0.20 38.86 -12.10
C ILE A 71 -1.33 39.81 -12.43
N HIS A 72 -1.87 39.68 -13.63
CA HIS A 72 -2.92 40.56 -14.17
C HIS A 72 -4.21 40.52 -13.39
N SER A 73 -4.37 39.55 -12.49
CA SER A 73 -5.50 39.50 -11.59
C SER A 73 -5.19 38.75 -10.29
N ARG A 74 -5.34 39.40 -9.15
CA ARG A 74 -5.30 38.77 -7.83
C ARG A 74 -6.37 37.66 -7.70
N TRP A 75 -7.45 37.78 -8.44
CA TRP A 75 -8.57 36.85 -8.46
C TRP A 75 -8.21 35.51 -9.11
N THR A 76 -7.43 35.49 -10.18
CA THR A 76 -7.03 34.24 -10.86
C THR A 76 -6.18 33.35 -9.96
N TRP A 77 -5.29 33.95 -9.16
CA TRP A 77 -4.52 33.20 -8.17
C TRP A 77 -5.37 32.71 -7.00
N GLY A 78 -6.31 33.52 -6.53
CA GLY A 78 -7.27 33.14 -5.50
C GLY A 78 -8.14 31.96 -5.93
N ILE A 79 -8.64 32.01 -7.17
CA ILE A 79 -9.41 30.90 -7.76
C ILE A 79 -8.55 29.65 -7.90
N GLY A 80 -7.31 29.77 -8.41
CA GLY A 80 -6.40 28.63 -8.56
C GLY A 80 -6.10 27.95 -7.23
N VAL A 81 -5.82 28.72 -6.17
CA VAL A 81 -5.59 28.18 -4.82
C VAL A 81 -6.87 27.56 -4.26
N ALA A 82 -8.03 28.21 -4.44
CA ALA A 82 -9.30 27.65 -3.98
C ALA A 82 -9.64 26.33 -4.68
N CYS A 83 -9.43 26.22 -6.00
CA CYS A 83 -9.60 24.98 -6.74
C CYS A 83 -8.64 23.89 -6.24
N LEU A 84 -7.38 24.22 -6.01
CA LEU A 84 -6.40 23.25 -5.47
C LEU A 84 -6.81 22.74 -4.09
N VAL A 85 -7.22 23.64 -3.19
CA VAL A 85 -7.69 23.29 -1.84
C VAL A 85 -8.93 22.41 -1.92
N LEU A 86 -9.85 22.70 -2.83
CA LEU A 86 -11.05 21.91 -3.03
C LEU A 86 -10.72 20.50 -3.53
N VAL A 87 -9.84 20.37 -4.54
CA VAL A 87 -9.41 19.08 -5.08
C VAL A 87 -8.71 18.25 -4.00
N VAL A 88 -7.77 18.84 -3.28
CA VAL A 88 -7.07 18.15 -2.17
C VAL A 88 -8.06 17.77 -1.07
N GLY A 89 -9.00 18.64 -0.72
CA GLY A 89 -10.03 18.36 0.27
C GLY A 89 -10.94 17.20 -0.11
N VAL A 90 -11.35 17.12 -1.37
CA VAL A 90 -12.15 15.99 -1.90
C VAL A 90 -11.36 14.69 -1.82
N GLU A 91 -10.08 14.68 -2.26
CA GLU A 91 -9.24 13.49 -2.21
C GLU A 91 -8.99 13.01 -0.77
N VAL A 92 -8.64 13.92 0.14
CA VAL A 92 -8.44 13.57 1.56
C VAL A 92 -9.72 13.00 2.17
N THR A 93 -10.88 13.58 1.86
CA THR A 93 -12.18 13.08 2.34
C THR A 93 -12.47 11.69 1.76
N ARG A 94 -12.24 11.49 0.46
CA ARG A 94 -12.43 10.21 -0.22
C ARG A 94 -11.61 9.09 0.43
N LEU A 95 -10.30 9.34 0.65
CA LEU A 95 -9.40 8.39 1.30
C LEU A 95 -9.78 8.14 2.76
N GLY A 96 -10.21 9.18 3.49
CA GLY A 96 -10.71 9.05 4.86
C GLY A 96 -11.97 8.18 4.93
N VAL A 97 -12.92 8.38 4.03
CA VAL A 97 -14.14 7.54 3.95
C VAL A 97 -13.78 6.10 3.57
N ALA A 98 -12.85 5.88 2.62
CA ALA A 98 -12.37 4.55 2.26
C ALA A 98 -11.81 3.81 3.49
N TRP A 99 -10.97 4.47 4.27
CA TRP A 99 -10.42 3.91 5.51
C TRP A 99 -11.51 3.58 6.54
N MET A 100 -12.47 4.48 6.77
CA MET A 100 -13.58 4.22 7.69
C MET A 100 -14.43 3.01 7.26
N LYS A 101 -14.69 2.87 5.96
CA LYS A 101 -15.41 1.71 5.40
C LYS A 101 -14.62 0.42 5.62
N PHE A 102 -13.31 0.44 5.34
CA PHE A 102 -12.42 -0.70 5.57
C PHE A 102 -12.39 -1.12 7.04
N ASP A 103 -12.21 -0.17 7.96
CA ASP A 103 -12.14 -0.45 9.39
C ASP A 103 -13.47 -1.01 9.94
N ALA A 104 -14.60 -0.42 9.56
CA ALA A 104 -15.93 -0.92 9.91
C ALA A 104 -16.18 -2.33 9.35
N ALA A 105 -15.81 -2.57 8.09
CA ALA A 105 -15.96 -3.87 7.44
C ALA A 105 -15.04 -4.94 8.05
N SER A 106 -13.82 -4.57 8.44
CA SER A 106 -12.89 -5.47 9.12
C SER A 106 -13.43 -5.93 10.48
N ARG A 107 -14.04 -5.02 11.24
CA ARG A 107 -14.74 -5.39 12.49
C ARG A 107 -15.91 -6.35 12.27
N ARG A 108 -16.72 -6.13 11.21
CA ARG A 108 -17.81 -7.05 10.84
C ARG A 108 -17.29 -8.43 10.42
N ALA A 109 -16.18 -8.45 9.68
CA ALA A 109 -15.51 -9.67 9.29
C ALA A 109 -15.03 -10.50 10.51
N ILE A 110 -14.56 -9.83 11.58
CA ILE A 110 -14.18 -10.48 12.84
C ILE A 110 -15.43 -10.96 13.59
N ALA A 111 -16.53 -10.23 13.54
CA ALA A 111 -17.81 -10.60 14.16
C ALA A 111 -18.54 -11.73 13.40
N GLY A 112 -18.03 -12.19 12.25
CA GLY A 112 -18.62 -13.26 11.45
C GLY A 112 -19.69 -12.81 10.46
N ASP A 113 -19.97 -11.50 10.35
CA ASP A 113 -20.90 -10.94 9.37
C ASP A 113 -20.18 -10.79 8.03
N THR A 114 -20.10 -11.89 7.29
CA THR A 114 -19.34 -11.99 6.04
C THR A 114 -19.89 -11.09 4.94
N ASP A 115 -21.23 -11.02 4.79
CA ASP A 115 -21.87 -10.28 3.70
C ASP A 115 -21.67 -8.77 3.88
N ALA A 116 -21.94 -8.25 5.07
CA ALA A 116 -21.72 -6.84 5.36
C ALA A 116 -20.22 -6.45 5.35
N ALA A 117 -19.32 -7.39 5.65
CA ALA A 117 -17.88 -7.20 5.49
C ALA A 117 -17.49 -7.07 4.02
N ILE A 118 -17.99 -7.95 3.16
CA ILE A 118 -17.74 -7.90 1.71
C ILE A 118 -18.23 -6.58 1.11
N GLU A 119 -19.45 -6.15 1.43
CA GLU A 119 -19.99 -4.88 0.94
C GLU A 119 -19.12 -3.68 1.37
N GLY A 120 -18.76 -3.62 2.64
CA GLY A 120 -17.94 -2.54 3.16
C GLY A 120 -16.53 -2.51 2.56
N LEU A 121 -15.90 -3.69 2.35
CA LEU A 121 -14.59 -3.80 1.72
C LEU A 121 -14.65 -3.45 0.23
N LYS A 122 -15.67 -3.87 -0.51
CA LYS A 122 -15.90 -3.44 -1.89
C LYS A 122 -16.05 -1.92 -1.99
N ALA A 123 -16.79 -1.31 -1.08
CA ALA A 123 -16.92 0.15 -1.02
C ALA A 123 -15.56 0.83 -0.73
N ALA A 124 -14.72 0.27 0.15
CA ALA A 124 -13.38 0.78 0.39
C ALA A 124 -12.48 0.69 -0.85
N VAL A 125 -12.48 -0.47 -1.53
CA VAL A 125 -11.75 -0.69 -2.80
C VAL A 125 -12.22 0.28 -3.89
N SER A 126 -13.54 0.51 -4.04
CA SER A 126 -14.06 1.44 -5.04
C SER A 126 -13.64 2.90 -4.80
N LEU A 127 -13.48 3.29 -3.53
CA LEU A 127 -13.02 4.62 -3.15
C LEU A 127 -11.50 4.78 -3.31
N ASP A 128 -10.70 3.76 -3.04
CA ASP A 128 -9.25 3.78 -3.22
C ASP A 128 -8.74 2.43 -3.76
N PRO A 129 -8.86 2.21 -5.08
CA PRO A 129 -8.47 0.94 -5.73
C PRO A 129 -6.97 0.69 -5.75
N GLY A 130 -6.17 1.67 -5.42
CA GLY A 130 -4.73 1.54 -5.37
C GLY A 130 -4.16 1.12 -4.00
N LYS A 131 -5.00 0.83 -3.01
CA LYS A 131 -4.55 0.43 -1.67
C LYS A 131 -4.54 -1.09 -1.53
N ALA A 132 -3.34 -1.70 -1.57
CA ALA A 132 -3.16 -3.15 -1.44
C ALA A 132 -3.85 -3.74 -0.19
N LEU A 133 -3.91 -2.99 0.90
CA LEU A 133 -4.56 -3.40 2.15
C LEU A 133 -6.05 -3.71 1.99
N TYR A 134 -6.77 -2.94 1.15
CA TYR A 134 -8.21 -3.15 0.95
C TYR A 134 -8.47 -4.42 0.13
N HIS A 135 -7.69 -4.65 -0.92
CA HIS A 135 -7.71 -5.88 -1.70
C HIS A 135 -7.33 -7.10 -0.84
N HIS A 136 -6.28 -6.97 -0.01
CA HIS A 136 -5.92 -7.98 0.98
C HIS A 136 -7.09 -8.33 1.91
N GLY A 137 -7.74 -7.32 2.48
CA GLY A 137 -8.90 -7.51 3.36
C GLY A 137 -10.04 -8.23 2.67
N LEU A 138 -10.41 -7.81 1.45
CA LEU A 138 -11.48 -8.41 0.67
C LEU A 138 -11.14 -9.85 0.26
N GLY A 139 -9.91 -10.10 -0.20
CA GLY A 139 -9.40 -11.44 -0.51
C GLY A 139 -9.45 -12.38 0.69
N SER A 140 -9.10 -11.87 1.88
CA SER A 140 -9.15 -12.66 3.12
C SER A 140 -10.57 -13.05 3.54
N VAL A 141 -11.55 -12.17 3.30
CA VAL A 141 -12.96 -12.50 3.58
C VAL A 141 -13.48 -13.53 2.59
N TYR A 142 -13.17 -13.39 1.29
CA TYR A 142 -13.52 -14.41 0.29
C TYR A 142 -12.82 -15.75 0.53
N ALA A 143 -11.55 -15.75 0.96
CA ALA A 143 -10.83 -16.97 1.30
C ALA A 143 -11.52 -17.73 2.46
N ARG A 144 -11.96 -17.02 3.50
CA ARG A 144 -12.76 -17.63 4.60
C ARG A 144 -14.12 -18.15 4.12
N ALA A 145 -14.79 -17.40 3.24
CA ALA A 145 -16.04 -17.86 2.64
C ALA A 145 -15.83 -19.14 1.83
N PHE A 146 -14.72 -19.22 1.07
CA PHE A 146 -14.32 -20.45 0.37
C PHE A 146 -14.05 -21.60 1.32
N GLU A 147 -13.35 -21.36 2.42
CA GLU A 147 -13.08 -22.40 3.43
C GLU A 147 -14.36 -22.96 4.04
N ALA A 148 -15.36 -22.12 4.24
CA ALA A 148 -16.65 -22.52 4.83
C ALA A 148 -17.57 -23.23 3.81
N SER A 149 -17.71 -22.70 2.59
CA SER A 149 -18.68 -23.14 1.60
C SER A 149 -18.13 -24.07 0.52
N ARG A 150 -16.79 -24.05 0.32
CA ARG A 150 -16.09 -24.69 -0.81
C ARG A 150 -16.58 -24.21 -2.20
N ASP A 151 -17.17 -23.04 -2.23
CA ASP A 151 -17.64 -22.45 -3.47
C ASP A 151 -16.49 -21.98 -4.37
N LYS A 152 -16.47 -22.50 -5.60
CA LYS A 152 -15.45 -22.14 -6.59
C LYS A 152 -15.42 -20.65 -6.89
N GLN A 153 -16.57 -19.98 -6.85
CA GLN A 153 -16.65 -18.53 -7.10
C GLN A 153 -15.95 -17.76 -5.99
N ALA A 154 -16.12 -18.15 -4.71
CA ALA A 154 -15.43 -17.54 -3.59
C ALA A 154 -13.90 -17.70 -3.71
N PHE A 155 -13.42 -18.87 -4.17
CA PHE A 155 -12.00 -19.07 -4.48
C PHE A 155 -11.49 -18.09 -5.56
N GLN A 156 -12.22 -17.98 -6.67
CA GLN A 156 -11.83 -17.12 -7.79
C GLN A 156 -11.76 -15.64 -7.36
N LEU A 157 -12.74 -15.19 -6.57
CA LEU A 157 -12.76 -13.84 -6.03
C LEU A 157 -11.59 -13.60 -5.06
N ALA A 158 -11.32 -14.54 -4.15
CA ALA A 158 -10.18 -14.44 -3.24
C ALA A 158 -8.84 -14.36 -4.00
N TYR A 159 -8.68 -15.21 -5.01
CA TYR A 159 -7.50 -15.23 -5.88
C TYR A 159 -7.29 -13.90 -6.61
N ALA A 160 -8.35 -13.36 -7.21
CA ALA A 160 -8.28 -12.09 -7.94
C ALA A 160 -7.87 -10.93 -7.03
N GLU A 161 -8.44 -10.87 -5.83
CA GLU A 161 -8.14 -9.82 -4.87
C GLU A 161 -6.72 -9.94 -4.29
N PHE A 162 -6.24 -11.15 -3.96
CA PHE A 162 -4.85 -11.34 -3.54
C PHE A 162 -3.86 -11.03 -4.65
N LYS A 163 -4.17 -11.42 -5.89
CA LYS A 163 -3.33 -11.07 -7.05
C LYS A 163 -3.23 -9.55 -7.21
N GLN A 164 -4.34 -8.84 -7.14
CA GLN A 164 -4.36 -7.38 -7.20
C GLN A 164 -3.56 -6.74 -6.05
N ALA A 165 -3.70 -7.27 -4.83
CA ALA A 165 -2.91 -6.80 -3.69
C ALA A 165 -1.40 -6.99 -3.89
N ILE A 166 -0.97 -8.12 -4.47
CA ILE A 166 0.43 -8.42 -4.79
C ILE A 166 0.94 -7.49 -5.91
N GLU A 167 0.15 -7.22 -6.93
CA GLU A 167 0.51 -6.27 -7.99
C GLU A 167 0.72 -4.84 -7.45
N LEU A 168 -0.10 -4.43 -6.48
CA LEU A 168 0.01 -3.13 -5.82
C LEU A 168 1.16 -3.04 -4.81
N ASN A 169 1.53 -4.15 -4.19
CA ASN A 169 2.64 -4.23 -3.23
C ASN A 169 3.46 -5.53 -3.41
N PRO A 170 4.31 -5.60 -4.45
CA PRO A 170 5.01 -6.84 -4.82
C PRO A 170 6.11 -7.27 -3.85
N LEU A 171 6.51 -6.42 -2.92
CA LEU A 171 7.55 -6.70 -1.92
C LEU A 171 6.98 -7.19 -0.58
N ASP A 172 5.67 -7.24 -0.42
CA ASP A 172 5.05 -7.77 0.79
C ASP A 172 4.91 -9.30 0.73
N SER A 173 5.87 -9.99 1.34
CA SER A 173 5.87 -11.45 1.42
C SER A 173 4.63 -12.05 2.12
N ARG A 174 3.92 -11.27 2.96
CA ARG A 174 2.70 -11.72 3.64
C ARG A 174 1.56 -11.98 2.65
N LEU A 175 1.45 -11.15 1.61
CA LEU A 175 0.44 -11.33 0.55
C LEU A 175 0.66 -12.63 -0.21
N LEU A 176 1.92 -12.97 -0.48
CA LEU A 176 2.29 -14.26 -1.07
C LEU A 176 1.95 -15.41 -0.12
N GLY A 177 2.24 -15.27 1.18
CA GLY A 177 1.86 -16.27 2.19
C GLY A 177 0.35 -16.55 2.20
N LEU A 178 -0.47 -15.51 2.10
CA LEU A 178 -1.94 -15.67 2.04
C LEU A 178 -2.42 -16.35 0.76
N LEU A 179 -1.82 -16.02 -0.38
CA LEU A 179 -2.10 -16.71 -1.63
C LEU A 179 -1.69 -18.19 -1.56
N GLY A 180 -0.54 -18.49 -0.94
CA GLY A 180 -0.11 -19.86 -0.67
C GLY A 180 -1.10 -20.63 0.22
N GLN A 181 -1.62 -20.00 1.26
CA GLN A 181 -2.67 -20.56 2.11
C GLN A 181 -3.98 -20.83 1.36
N LEU A 182 -4.37 -19.93 0.44
CA LEU A 182 -5.54 -20.11 -0.41
C LEU A 182 -5.40 -21.37 -1.29
N TYR A 183 -4.24 -21.56 -1.93
CA TYR A 183 -3.96 -22.75 -2.71
C TYR A 183 -3.94 -24.03 -1.86
N LEU A 184 -3.37 -23.94 -0.67
CA LEU A 184 -3.36 -25.06 0.29
C LEU A 184 -4.78 -25.41 0.74
N SER A 185 -5.63 -24.42 0.98
CA SER A 185 -7.05 -24.64 1.31
C SER A 185 -7.80 -25.30 0.15
N ALA A 186 -7.48 -24.93 -1.11
CA ALA A 186 -8.05 -25.57 -2.28
C ALA A 186 -7.62 -27.05 -2.41
N ALA A 187 -6.36 -27.34 -2.11
CA ALA A 187 -5.83 -28.72 -2.13
C ALA A 187 -6.39 -29.61 -1.00
N ARG A 188 -6.74 -29.03 0.16
CA ARG A 188 -7.22 -29.74 1.36
C ARG A 188 -8.62 -30.37 1.22
N VAL A 189 -9.30 -30.21 0.11
CA VAL A 189 -10.66 -30.72 -0.10
C VAL A 189 -10.75 -32.24 0.08
N SER A 190 -9.62 -32.98 0.06
CA SER A 190 -9.57 -34.42 0.36
C SER A 190 -8.20 -34.79 0.94
N LEU A 191 -8.03 -34.65 2.24
CA LEU A 191 -6.88 -35.21 2.94
C LEU A 191 -7.07 -36.72 3.18
N SER A 192 -7.04 -37.51 2.13
CA SER A 192 -6.55 -38.89 2.24
C SER A 192 -5.13 -38.89 1.65
N PRO A 193 -4.07 -39.10 2.44
CA PRO A 193 -2.70 -39.11 1.94
C PRO A 193 -2.42 -40.22 0.90
N ALA A 194 -3.36 -41.12 0.73
CA ALA A 194 -3.17 -42.30 -0.13
C ALA A 194 -3.37 -42.03 -1.62
N SER A 195 -4.04 -40.95 -2.05
CA SER A 195 -4.18 -40.62 -3.47
C SER A 195 -4.55 -39.18 -3.67
N LEU A 196 -3.55 -38.30 -3.82
CA LEU A 196 -3.76 -36.95 -4.34
C LEU A 196 -4.24 -37.08 -5.79
N ASP A 197 -5.32 -36.42 -6.15
CA ASP A 197 -5.71 -36.26 -7.53
C ASP A 197 -4.80 -35.24 -8.26
N ASP A 198 -4.82 -35.23 -9.56
CA ASP A 198 -3.95 -34.36 -10.35
C ASP A 198 -4.26 -32.87 -10.12
N GLN A 199 -5.52 -32.53 -9.84
CA GLN A 199 -5.89 -31.15 -9.53
C GLN A 199 -5.32 -30.69 -8.17
N GLN A 200 -5.32 -31.57 -7.17
CA GLN A 200 -4.72 -31.30 -5.87
C GLN A 200 -3.21 -31.07 -5.99
N LYS A 201 -2.50 -31.89 -6.77
CA LYS A 201 -1.07 -31.70 -7.06
C LYS A 201 -0.81 -30.35 -7.70
N VAL A 202 -1.64 -29.93 -8.66
CA VAL A 202 -1.53 -28.59 -9.30
C VAL A 202 -1.62 -27.48 -8.25
N TRP A 203 -2.58 -27.55 -7.32
CA TRP A 203 -2.71 -26.55 -6.25
C TRP A 203 -1.53 -26.57 -5.29
N LEU A 204 -1.04 -27.75 -4.93
CA LEU A 204 0.13 -27.87 -4.03
C LEU A 204 1.40 -27.33 -4.69
N HIS A 205 1.66 -27.63 -5.97
CA HIS A 205 2.79 -27.05 -6.70
C HIS A 205 2.69 -25.53 -6.84
N ALA A 206 1.47 -24.99 -7.10
CA ALA A 206 1.26 -23.55 -7.13
C ALA A 206 1.56 -22.91 -5.76
N ALA A 207 1.17 -23.56 -4.65
CA ALA A 207 1.50 -23.08 -3.32
C ALA A 207 3.02 -23.11 -3.07
N VAL A 208 3.74 -24.16 -3.48
CA VAL A 208 5.22 -24.24 -3.37
C VAL A 208 5.87 -23.04 -4.07
N GLN A 209 5.52 -22.77 -5.32
CA GLN A 209 6.07 -21.64 -6.08
C GLN A 209 5.84 -20.29 -5.39
N VAL A 210 4.66 -20.09 -4.82
CA VAL A 210 4.32 -18.84 -4.12
C VAL A 210 5.13 -18.71 -2.82
N TYR A 211 5.30 -19.79 -2.06
CA TYR A 211 6.14 -19.76 -0.86
C TYR A 211 7.62 -19.61 -1.17
N GLU A 212 8.13 -20.17 -2.28
CA GLU A 212 9.50 -19.92 -2.75
C GLU A 212 9.74 -18.42 -2.97
N ARG A 213 8.81 -17.74 -3.64
CA ARG A 213 8.89 -16.30 -3.83
C ARG A 213 8.77 -15.54 -2.50
N ALA A 214 7.91 -15.98 -1.57
CA ALA A 214 7.81 -15.38 -0.24
C ALA A 214 9.11 -15.51 0.55
N ILE A 215 9.81 -16.67 0.46
CA ILE A 215 11.12 -16.91 1.08
C ILE A 215 12.20 -16.03 0.46
N GLN A 216 12.18 -15.81 -0.86
CA GLN A 216 13.12 -14.88 -1.51
C GLN A 216 12.98 -13.46 -0.97
N LEU A 217 11.77 -13.00 -0.68
CA LEU A 217 11.50 -11.70 -0.09
C LEU A 217 11.78 -11.65 1.43
N SER A 218 11.62 -12.78 2.12
CA SER A 218 11.78 -12.89 3.57
C SER A 218 12.55 -14.16 3.94
N PRO A 219 13.89 -14.20 3.70
CA PRO A 219 14.69 -15.42 3.83
C PRO A 219 14.76 -15.97 5.27
N PHE A 220 14.52 -15.13 6.26
CA PHE A 220 14.56 -15.51 7.68
C PHE A 220 13.19 -15.92 8.26
N SER A 221 12.13 -15.96 7.44
CA SER A 221 10.82 -16.38 7.89
C SER A 221 10.77 -17.90 8.04
N ALA A 222 10.82 -18.40 9.27
CA ALA A 222 10.67 -19.82 9.59
C ALA A 222 9.28 -20.35 9.15
N MET A 223 8.25 -19.51 9.20
CA MET A 223 6.89 -19.88 8.82
C MET A 223 6.79 -20.30 7.35
N TYR A 224 7.39 -19.54 6.42
CA TYR A 224 7.32 -19.87 4.98
C TYR A 224 8.10 -21.13 4.65
N ARG A 225 9.25 -21.32 5.30
CA ARG A 225 10.04 -22.56 5.16
C ARG A 225 9.30 -23.78 5.69
N TYR A 226 8.65 -23.65 6.84
CA TYR A 226 7.84 -24.71 7.42
C TYR A 226 6.68 -25.10 6.49
N GLU A 227 5.93 -24.11 5.97
CA GLU A 227 4.82 -24.39 5.06
C GLU A 227 5.33 -25.00 3.74
N GLN A 228 6.45 -24.55 3.22
CA GLN A 228 7.07 -25.15 2.04
C GLN A 228 7.50 -26.60 2.28
N ALA A 229 8.20 -26.88 3.37
CA ALA A 229 8.59 -28.25 3.73
C ALA A 229 7.38 -29.17 3.89
N ARG A 230 6.32 -28.68 4.50
CA ARG A 230 5.05 -29.39 4.67
C ARG A 230 4.39 -29.70 3.32
N LEU A 231 4.44 -28.77 2.35
CA LEU A 231 3.91 -28.98 1.00
C LEU A 231 4.69 -30.08 0.26
N TYR A 232 6.03 -30.08 0.32
CA TYR A 232 6.86 -31.16 -0.24
C TYR A 232 6.56 -32.50 0.40
N TRP A 233 6.37 -32.51 1.72
CA TRP A 233 5.97 -33.76 2.41
C TRP A 233 4.61 -34.28 1.92
N MET A 234 3.63 -33.38 1.69
CA MET A 234 2.31 -33.74 1.15
C MET A 234 2.40 -34.24 -0.30
N LEU A 235 3.31 -33.72 -1.11
CA LEU A 235 3.58 -34.19 -2.48
C LEU A 235 4.33 -35.53 -2.52
N GLY A 236 4.82 -36.04 -1.40
CA GLY A 236 5.65 -37.23 -1.32
C GLY A 236 7.13 -36.99 -1.63
N GLU A 237 7.54 -35.77 -1.79
CA GLU A 237 8.92 -35.35 -2.11
C GLU A 237 9.73 -35.17 -0.82
N ARG A 238 9.92 -36.28 -0.07
CA ARG A 238 10.54 -36.27 1.26
C ARG A 238 11.94 -35.69 1.29
N SER A 239 12.77 -36.00 0.27
CA SER A 239 14.14 -35.50 0.18
C SER A 239 14.24 -33.97 0.09
N ASP A 240 13.23 -33.32 -0.45
CA ASP A 240 13.16 -31.85 -0.55
C ASP A 240 12.56 -31.23 0.70
N ALA A 241 11.65 -31.95 1.37
CA ALA A 241 11.09 -31.53 2.66
C ALA A 241 12.17 -31.48 3.77
N GLU A 242 13.09 -32.44 3.78
CA GLU A 242 14.15 -32.52 4.80
C GLU A 242 15.27 -31.48 4.60
N ARG A 243 15.45 -30.97 3.38
CA ARG A 243 16.49 -29.99 3.02
C ARG A 243 16.09 -28.53 3.26
N ARG A 244 14.84 -28.24 3.58
CA ARG A 244 14.29 -26.88 3.74
C ARG A 244 14.02 -26.52 5.19
#